data_11848cb1cde3955140c780678c7fa40a
#
_entry.id   11848cb1cde3955140c780678c7fa40a
#
_cell.length_a   1.000
_cell.length_b   1.000
_cell.length_c   1.000
_cell.angle_alpha   90.00
_cell.angle_beta   90.00
_cell.angle_gamma   90.00
#
_symmetry.space_group_name_H-M   'P 1'
#
loop_
_entity.id
_entity.type
_entity.pdbx_description
1 polymer ?
#
loop_
_entity_poly.entity_id
_entity_poly.type
_entity_poly.pdbx_seq_one_letter_code
_entity_poly.pdbx_strand_id
1 'polypeptide(L)'
;MSQKVHPNQALFGGEKPFPVIPSCEHFAGSEKLILKALALQDTVGPIFDITCDCEDGAAAGQEREHAEMIVRILNSGDNKHHMAGARIHDYTHASWKQDVDILVGGAGKVLAYITIPKSTRAAQTAEMIAYIQKVAASRSVTREIPVHALIETHGALHDAYEIAALPWVQVLDFGLMDFVSGHHGAIPATAMRSPGQFEHRLLARAKANVVAAALAHGVVPAHNVTLDLKNVETTFSDASRARNEFGFMRMWSIYPTQIQAIVDAMKPDYSEVQIASNILLAAQAAGWGPIQYDGELHDRATYRYFWEVLQKAKLTRVEIPAEANAAFFN
;
A
#
# COMPACT_ATOMS: atom_id res chain seq x y z
N MET A 1 -11.68 -14.99 36.32
CA MET A 1 -10.87 -14.07 35.52
C MET A 1 -11.63 -13.82 34.22
N SER A 2 -12.09 -12.59 33.93
CA SER A 2 -12.74 -12.29 32.67
C SER A 2 -11.75 -12.54 31.55
N GLN A 3 -12.17 -13.24 30.51
CA GLN A 3 -11.33 -13.51 29.34
C GLN A 3 -10.87 -12.18 28.74
N LYS A 4 -9.56 -11.97 28.64
CA LYS A 4 -8.99 -10.74 28.07
C LYS A 4 -9.38 -10.67 26.58
N VAL A 5 -10.28 -9.74 26.23
CA VAL A 5 -10.74 -9.57 24.86
C VAL A 5 -9.66 -8.91 24.01
N HIS A 6 -9.39 -9.49 22.84
CA HIS A 6 -8.39 -8.97 21.91
C HIS A 6 -8.86 -7.64 21.27
N PRO A 7 -7.94 -6.65 20.98
CA PRO A 7 -8.29 -5.36 20.39
C PRO A 7 -9.18 -5.49 19.12
N ASN A 8 -8.86 -6.39 18.21
CA ASN A 8 -9.65 -6.58 16.99
C ASN A 8 -11.12 -6.89 17.28
N GLN A 9 -11.40 -7.69 18.30
CA GLN A 9 -12.77 -8.04 18.69
C GLN A 9 -13.44 -6.89 19.44
N ALA A 10 -12.73 -6.25 20.38
CA ALA A 10 -13.28 -5.21 21.22
C ALA A 10 -13.54 -3.90 20.46
N LEU A 11 -12.61 -3.53 19.56
CA LEU A 11 -12.62 -2.22 18.92
C LEU A 11 -13.39 -2.18 17.61
N PHE A 12 -13.42 -3.29 16.86
CA PHE A 12 -14.03 -3.29 15.52
C PHE A 12 -15.42 -3.96 15.47
N GLY A 13 -15.77 -4.81 16.44
CA GLY A 13 -17.15 -5.29 16.64
C GLY A 13 -17.80 -5.91 15.41
N GLY A 14 -17.04 -6.54 14.52
CA GLY A 14 -17.49 -7.10 13.25
C GLY A 14 -17.28 -6.17 12.03
N GLU A 15 -16.83 -4.94 12.22
CA GLU A 15 -16.33 -4.09 11.13
C GLU A 15 -15.08 -4.72 10.51
N LYS A 16 -14.91 -4.58 9.19
CA LYS A 16 -13.66 -4.99 8.53
C LYS A 16 -12.51 -4.11 9.07
N PRO A 17 -11.47 -4.69 9.66
CA PRO A 17 -10.34 -3.90 10.13
C PRO A 17 -9.63 -3.24 8.94
N PHE A 18 -8.99 -2.09 9.20
CA PHE A 18 -8.18 -1.41 8.19
C PHE A 18 -7.03 -2.32 7.74
N PRO A 19 -6.67 -2.36 6.44
CA PRO A 19 -5.61 -3.23 5.94
C PRO A 19 -4.25 -2.92 6.58
N VAL A 20 -3.58 -3.94 7.11
CA VAL A 20 -2.23 -3.83 7.66
C VAL A 20 -1.27 -4.38 6.61
N ILE A 21 -0.68 -3.50 5.83
CA ILE A 21 0.25 -3.81 4.73
C ILE A 21 1.52 -2.97 4.86
N PRO A 22 2.65 -3.39 4.22
CA PRO A 22 3.89 -2.64 4.27
C PRO A 22 3.75 -1.17 3.87
N SER A 23 4.53 -0.31 4.52
CA SER A 23 4.55 1.12 4.22
C SER A 23 5.35 1.49 2.97
N CYS A 24 6.04 0.54 2.36
CA CYS A 24 6.79 0.73 1.11
C CYS A 24 6.35 -0.31 0.08
N GLU A 25 6.12 0.14 -1.16
CA GLU A 25 5.85 -0.67 -2.34
C GLU A 25 6.98 -0.48 -3.34
N HIS A 26 7.73 -1.55 -3.65
CA HIS A 26 8.90 -1.47 -4.53
C HIS A 26 8.61 -2.00 -5.92
N PHE A 27 8.72 -1.14 -6.94
CA PHE A 27 8.49 -1.49 -8.33
C PHE A 27 9.76 -2.07 -8.98
N ALA A 28 9.61 -3.20 -9.67
CA ALA A 28 10.68 -3.90 -10.37
C ALA A 28 10.18 -4.45 -11.72
N GLY A 29 10.73 -3.95 -12.83
CA GLY A 29 10.29 -4.23 -14.21
C GLY A 29 11.15 -5.22 -14.99
N SER A 30 12.10 -5.94 -14.36
CA SER A 30 12.88 -6.98 -15.03
C SER A 30 13.18 -8.15 -14.10
N GLU A 31 13.40 -9.34 -14.67
CA GLU A 31 13.72 -10.56 -13.91
C GLU A 31 14.84 -10.32 -12.88
N LYS A 32 15.94 -9.68 -13.33
CA LYS A 32 17.07 -9.33 -12.46
C LYS A 32 16.68 -8.43 -11.29
N LEU A 33 15.82 -7.44 -11.52
CA LEU A 33 15.41 -6.48 -10.49
C LEU A 33 14.41 -7.14 -9.52
N ILE A 34 13.48 -7.95 -10.02
CA ILE A 34 12.52 -8.69 -9.20
C ILE A 34 13.25 -9.66 -8.26
N LEU A 35 14.17 -10.48 -8.79
CA LEU A 35 14.97 -11.40 -7.98
C LEU A 35 15.82 -10.68 -6.93
N LYS A 36 16.39 -9.51 -7.28
CA LYS A 36 17.12 -8.68 -6.31
C LYS A 36 16.22 -8.14 -5.21
N ALA A 37 14.99 -7.72 -5.53
CA ALA A 37 14.04 -7.23 -4.55
C ALA A 37 13.60 -8.35 -3.60
N LEU A 38 13.34 -9.55 -4.11
CA LEU A 38 13.02 -10.73 -3.30
C LEU A 38 14.18 -11.10 -2.36
N ALA A 39 15.42 -11.14 -2.87
CA ALA A 39 16.61 -11.39 -2.04
C ALA A 39 16.84 -10.29 -0.99
N LEU A 40 16.43 -9.04 -1.27
CA LEU A 40 16.51 -7.96 -0.30
C LEU A 40 15.52 -8.16 0.85
N GLN A 41 14.32 -8.70 0.61
CA GLN A 41 13.37 -9.08 1.67
C GLN A 41 13.98 -10.11 2.63
N ASP A 42 14.82 -11.02 2.15
CA ASP A 42 15.52 -11.98 3.02
C ASP A 42 16.54 -11.29 3.94
N THR A 43 17.12 -10.18 3.49
CA THR A 43 18.17 -9.46 4.23
C THR A 43 17.59 -8.46 5.24
N VAL A 44 16.66 -7.60 4.78
CA VAL A 44 16.08 -6.54 5.64
C VAL A 44 14.78 -6.97 6.30
N GLY A 45 14.22 -8.10 5.84
CA GLY A 45 12.91 -8.63 6.24
C GLY A 45 11.77 -8.16 5.33
N PRO A 46 10.59 -8.75 5.49
CA PRO A 46 9.39 -8.44 4.71
C PRO A 46 8.74 -7.12 5.17
N ILE A 47 9.51 -6.03 5.18
CA ILE A 47 9.08 -4.68 5.57
C ILE A 47 8.56 -3.86 4.38
N PHE A 48 8.63 -4.41 3.19
CA PHE A 48 8.11 -3.84 1.94
C PHE A 48 7.52 -4.96 1.07
N ASP A 49 6.59 -4.62 0.20
CA ASP A 49 6.12 -5.51 -0.86
C ASP A 49 6.72 -5.12 -2.23
N ILE A 50 6.54 -6.00 -3.21
CA ILE A 50 7.15 -5.87 -4.52
C ILE A 50 6.04 -5.85 -5.57
N THR A 51 6.06 -4.85 -6.46
CA THR A 51 5.23 -4.83 -7.66
C THR A 51 6.08 -5.22 -8.87
N CYS A 52 5.85 -6.43 -9.39
CA CYS A 52 6.40 -6.86 -10.67
C CYS A 52 5.69 -6.10 -11.78
N ASP A 53 6.44 -5.33 -12.55
CA ASP A 53 5.86 -4.38 -13.48
C ASP A 53 5.76 -4.95 -14.90
N CYS A 54 4.56 -5.01 -15.48
CA CYS A 54 4.33 -5.37 -16.88
C CYS A 54 4.10 -4.13 -17.78
N GLU A 55 4.06 -2.94 -17.19
CA GLU A 55 3.72 -1.70 -17.88
C GLU A 55 4.96 -0.83 -18.11
N ASP A 56 4.96 0.44 -17.72
CA ASP A 56 6.03 1.44 -18.03
C ASP A 56 7.44 1.04 -17.57
N GLY A 57 7.58 0.19 -16.55
CA GLY A 57 8.86 -0.30 -16.07
C GLY A 57 9.37 -1.56 -16.79
N ALA A 58 8.58 -2.15 -17.71
CA ALA A 58 8.94 -3.32 -18.49
C ALA A 58 9.36 -2.95 -19.90
N ALA A 59 10.08 -3.86 -20.58
CA ALA A 59 10.41 -3.69 -21.99
C ALA A 59 9.22 -4.07 -22.88
N ALA A 60 8.86 -3.20 -23.82
CA ALA A 60 7.77 -3.44 -24.76
C ALA A 60 8.11 -4.52 -25.79
N GLY A 61 7.07 -5.21 -26.28
CA GLY A 61 7.16 -6.17 -27.39
C GLY A 61 7.35 -7.63 -26.98
N GLN A 62 7.41 -7.94 -25.68
CA GLN A 62 7.51 -9.27 -25.09
C GLN A 62 6.57 -9.43 -23.90
N GLU A 63 5.38 -8.82 -23.96
CA GLU A 63 4.45 -8.70 -22.85
C GLU A 63 4.04 -10.06 -22.28
N ARG A 64 3.79 -11.04 -23.17
CA ARG A 64 3.42 -12.40 -22.78
C ARG A 64 4.57 -13.11 -22.04
N GLU A 65 5.75 -13.13 -22.64
CA GLU A 65 6.94 -13.77 -22.08
C GLU A 65 7.31 -13.13 -20.74
N HIS A 66 7.11 -11.83 -20.63
CA HIS A 66 7.35 -11.09 -19.39
C HIS A 66 6.37 -11.50 -18.29
N ALA A 67 5.07 -11.57 -18.56
CA ALA A 67 4.08 -12.04 -17.61
C ALA A 67 4.33 -13.51 -17.20
N GLU A 68 4.70 -14.38 -18.15
CA GLU A 68 5.07 -15.79 -17.87
C GLU A 68 6.34 -15.87 -17.00
N MET A 69 7.33 -15.00 -17.21
CA MET A 69 8.52 -14.88 -16.37
C MET A 69 8.13 -14.51 -14.93
N ILE A 70 7.26 -13.54 -14.73
CA ILE A 70 6.77 -13.16 -13.41
C ILE A 70 6.09 -14.35 -12.73
N VAL A 71 5.23 -15.08 -13.42
CA VAL A 71 4.58 -16.29 -12.87
C VAL A 71 5.60 -17.32 -12.40
N ARG A 72 6.67 -17.57 -13.19
CA ARG A 72 7.74 -18.49 -12.76
C ARG A 72 8.39 -18.04 -11.46
N ILE A 73 8.71 -16.76 -11.35
CA ILE A 73 9.34 -16.20 -10.14
C ILE A 73 8.41 -16.28 -8.94
N LEU A 74 7.15 -15.88 -9.08
CA LEU A 74 6.19 -15.90 -8.00
C LEU A 74 5.95 -17.29 -7.43
N ASN A 75 6.03 -18.34 -8.27
CA ASN A 75 5.90 -19.74 -7.86
C ASN A 75 7.23 -20.37 -7.44
N SER A 76 8.35 -19.66 -7.54
CA SER A 76 9.66 -20.18 -7.14
C SER A 76 9.88 -20.09 -5.62
N GLY A 77 10.93 -20.75 -5.14
CA GLY A 77 11.37 -20.65 -3.73
C GLY A 77 11.94 -19.28 -3.36
N ASP A 78 12.12 -18.36 -4.31
CA ASP A 78 12.62 -17.01 -4.04
C ASP A 78 11.51 -16.11 -3.45
N ASN A 79 10.23 -16.38 -3.77
CA ASN A 79 9.07 -15.65 -3.22
C ASN A 79 8.64 -16.18 -1.85
N LYS A 80 9.55 -16.22 -0.89
CA LYS A 80 9.34 -16.84 0.44
C LYS A 80 8.26 -16.16 1.28
N HIS A 81 8.12 -14.85 1.13
CA HIS A 81 7.22 -14.04 1.96
C HIS A 81 5.83 -13.85 1.34
N HIS A 82 5.63 -14.26 0.08
CA HIS A 82 4.38 -14.08 -0.67
C HIS A 82 3.88 -12.63 -0.67
N MET A 83 4.81 -11.66 -0.76
CA MET A 83 4.53 -10.22 -0.74
C MET A 83 4.84 -9.57 -2.10
N ALA A 84 4.77 -10.34 -3.17
CA ALA A 84 4.95 -9.84 -4.52
C ALA A 84 3.63 -9.86 -5.29
N GLY A 85 3.19 -8.69 -5.75
CA GLY A 85 2.09 -8.45 -6.67
C GLY A 85 2.58 -8.11 -8.07
N ALA A 86 1.68 -7.69 -8.95
CA ALA A 86 2.03 -7.30 -10.31
C ALA A 86 1.18 -6.12 -10.80
N ARG A 87 1.81 -5.16 -11.50
CA ARG A 87 1.13 -4.13 -12.27
C ARG A 87 0.89 -4.65 -13.67
N ILE A 88 -0.36 -4.71 -14.09
CA ILE A 88 -0.79 -5.10 -15.44
C ILE A 88 -0.78 -3.88 -16.37
N HIS A 89 -0.96 -4.09 -17.67
CA HIS A 89 -1.19 -3.00 -18.62
C HIS A 89 -2.52 -2.29 -18.36
N ASP A 90 -2.61 -1.03 -18.81
CA ASP A 90 -3.82 -0.23 -18.72
C ASP A 90 -4.99 -0.78 -19.55
N TYR A 91 -6.19 -0.30 -19.27
CA TYR A 91 -7.44 -0.74 -19.93
C TYR A 91 -7.43 -0.65 -21.45
N THR A 92 -6.68 0.29 -22.03
CA THR A 92 -6.63 0.51 -23.48
C THR A 92 -5.58 -0.36 -24.19
N HIS A 93 -4.64 -0.92 -23.44
CA HIS A 93 -3.60 -1.78 -23.98
C HIS A 93 -4.15 -3.17 -24.35
N ALA A 94 -3.74 -3.68 -25.51
CA ALA A 94 -4.25 -4.96 -26.03
C ALA A 94 -3.95 -6.15 -25.11
N SER A 95 -2.88 -6.09 -24.34
CA SER A 95 -2.39 -7.21 -23.51
C SER A 95 -2.99 -7.25 -22.10
N TRP A 96 -3.77 -6.28 -21.62
CA TRP A 96 -4.19 -6.28 -20.22
C TRP A 96 -4.96 -7.54 -19.78
N LYS A 97 -5.84 -8.06 -20.66
CA LYS A 97 -6.56 -9.33 -20.38
C LYS A 97 -5.62 -10.53 -20.37
N GLN A 98 -4.64 -10.54 -21.28
CA GLN A 98 -3.62 -11.57 -21.31
C GLN A 98 -2.77 -11.57 -20.03
N ASP A 99 -2.40 -10.38 -19.51
CA ASP A 99 -1.69 -10.28 -18.24
C ASP A 99 -2.49 -10.92 -17.11
N VAL A 100 -3.78 -10.58 -17.01
CA VAL A 100 -4.66 -11.16 -15.99
C VAL A 100 -4.77 -12.67 -16.15
N ASP A 101 -4.96 -13.18 -17.38
CA ASP A 101 -5.07 -14.62 -17.66
C ASP A 101 -3.80 -15.36 -17.24
N ILE A 102 -2.62 -14.79 -17.50
CA ILE A 102 -1.33 -15.39 -17.16
C ILE A 102 -1.03 -15.25 -15.66
N LEU A 103 -1.07 -14.05 -15.11
CA LEU A 103 -0.67 -13.75 -13.73
C LEU A 103 -1.63 -14.40 -12.73
N VAL A 104 -2.93 -14.15 -12.88
CA VAL A 104 -3.95 -14.72 -11.98
C VAL A 104 -4.12 -16.20 -12.24
N GLY A 105 -4.11 -16.62 -13.52
CA GLY A 105 -4.25 -18.03 -13.89
C GLY A 105 -3.07 -18.88 -13.45
N GLY A 106 -1.85 -18.35 -13.49
CA GLY A 106 -0.61 -19.08 -13.19
C GLY A 106 -0.08 -18.90 -11.77
N ALA A 107 -0.34 -17.75 -11.13
CA ALA A 107 0.20 -17.44 -9.81
C ALA A 107 -0.86 -16.93 -8.80
N GLY A 108 -2.15 -16.97 -9.11
CA GLY A 108 -3.21 -16.39 -8.29
C GLY A 108 -3.26 -16.87 -6.83
N LYS A 109 -2.69 -18.04 -6.52
CA LYS A 109 -2.61 -18.54 -5.14
C LYS A 109 -1.54 -17.83 -4.29
N VAL A 110 -0.48 -17.33 -4.93
CA VAL A 110 0.69 -16.71 -4.28
C VAL A 110 0.87 -15.25 -4.63
N LEU A 111 0.16 -14.75 -5.63
CA LEU A 111 0.17 -13.36 -6.07
C LEU A 111 -0.40 -12.45 -4.98
N ALA A 112 0.36 -11.52 -4.44
CA ALA A 112 -0.06 -10.70 -3.31
C ALA A 112 -1.22 -9.77 -3.67
N TYR A 113 -1.15 -9.10 -4.82
CA TYR A 113 -2.15 -8.15 -5.33
C TYR A 113 -1.96 -7.92 -6.83
N ILE A 114 -2.93 -7.24 -7.44
CA ILE A 114 -2.85 -6.70 -8.80
C ILE A 114 -2.92 -5.18 -8.73
N THR A 115 -2.00 -4.49 -9.42
CA THR A 115 -2.02 -3.04 -9.59
C THR A 115 -2.60 -2.69 -10.96
N ILE A 116 -3.65 -1.86 -10.97
CA ILE A 116 -4.34 -1.36 -12.17
C ILE A 116 -3.88 0.08 -12.43
N PRO A 117 -3.13 0.33 -13.53
CA PRO A 117 -2.66 1.67 -13.89
C PRO A 117 -3.67 2.45 -14.73
N LYS A 118 -3.46 3.74 -14.87
CA LYS A 118 -4.04 4.67 -15.86
C LYS A 118 -5.56 4.56 -16.04
N SER A 119 -6.29 4.20 -14.99
CA SER A 119 -7.74 4.25 -15.00
C SER A 119 -8.21 5.66 -15.37
N THR A 120 -9.20 5.78 -16.22
CA THR A 120 -9.79 7.08 -16.58
C THR A 120 -11.16 7.28 -15.96
N ARG A 121 -11.87 6.19 -15.60
CA ARG A 121 -13.18 6.20 -14.95
C ARG A 121 -13.35 4.99 -14.04
N ALA A 122 -14.18 5.11 -13.02
CA ALA A 122 -14.51 4.00 -12.12
C ALA A 122 -15.10 2.78 -12.86
N ALA A 123 -15.88 3.00 -13.90
CA ALA A 123 -16.46 1.93 -14.71
C ALA A 123 -15.40 1.03 -15.37
N GLN A 124 -14.30 1.61 -15.87
CA GLN A 124 -13.20 0.83 -16.44
C GLN A 124 -12.48 0.00 -15.39
N THR A 125 -12.18 0.60 -14.22
CA THR A 125 -11.58 -0.12 -13.10
C THR A 125 -12.47 -1.27 -12.65
N ALA A 126 -13.79 -1.05 -12.58
CA ALA A 126 -14.77 -2.09 -12.23
C ALA A 126 -14.77 -3.25 -13.24
N GLU A 127 -14.68 -2.96 -14.55
CA GLU A 127 -14.59 -4.00 -15.59
C GLU A 127 -13.30 -4.83 -15.43
N MET A 128 -12.16 -4.17 -15.18
CA MET A 128 -10.89 -4.87 -14.96
C MET A 128 -10.96 -5.77 -13.71
N ILE A 129 -11.51 -5.27 -12.60
CA ILE A 129 -11.70 -6.05 -11.38
C ILE A 129 -12.63 -7.25 -11.63
N ALA A 130 -13.75 -7.05 -12.31
CA ALA A 130 -14.67 -8.13 -12.66
C ALA A 130 -13.98 -9.21 -13.50
N TYR A 131 -13.08 -8.83 -14.41
CA TYR A 131 -12.30 -9.78 -15.20
C TYR A 131 -11.29 -10.54 -14.33
N ILE A 132 -10.59 -9.87 -13.41
CA ILE A 132 -9.69 -10.51 -12.42
C ILE A 132 -10.46 -11.55 -11.60
N GLN A 133 -11.64 -11.18 -11.07
CA GLN A 133 -12.51 -12.07 -10.30
C GLN A 133 -12.96 -13.29 -11.10
N LYS A 134 -13.34 -13.08 -12.37
CA LYS A 134 -13.74 -14.15 -13.29
C LYS A 134 -12.60 -15.16 -13.52
N VAL A 135 -11.38 -14.67 -13.78
CA VAL A 135 -10.21 -15.52 -13.99
C VAL A 135 -9.85 -16.27 -12.70
N ALA A 136 -9.84 -15.57 -11.55
CA ALA A 136 -9.60 -16.18 -10.24
C ALA A 136 -10.57 -17.33 -9.96
N ALA A 137 -11.86 -17.12 -10.16
CA ALA A 137 -12.89 -18.12 -9.99
C ALA A 137 -12.68 -19.33 -10.93
N SER A 138 -12.36 -19.08 -12.21
CA SER A 138 -12.12 -20.14 -13.20
C SER A 138 -10.89 -21.01 -12.87
N ARG A 139 -9.97 -20.51 -12.05
CA ARG A 139 -8.74 -21.17 -11.61
C ARG A 139 -8.79 -21.68 -10.17
N SER A 140 -9.97 -21.70 -9.58
CA SER A 140 -10.19 -22.14 -8.19
C SER A 140 -9.33 -21.36 -7.17
N VAL A 141 -9.11 -20.09 -7.42
CA VAL A 141 -8.54 -19.16 -6.45
C VAL A 141 -9.69 -18.65 -5.59
N THR A 142 -9.79 -19.15 -4.35
CA THR A 142 -10.93 -18.89 -3.44
C THR A 142 -10.77 -17.65 -2.59
N ARG A 143 -9.55 -17.08 -2.53
CA ARG A 143 -9.29 -15.84 -1.81
C ARG A 143 -9.52 -14.63 -2.69
N GLU A 144 -9.79 -13.49 -2.08
CA GLU A 144 -9.70 -12.20 -2.75
C GLU A 144 -8.23 -11.92 -3.13
N ILE A 145 -8.01 -11.43 -4.35
CA ILE A 145 -6.73 -10.86 -4.76
C ILE A 145 -6.87 -9.35 -4.61
N PRO A 146 -6.19 -8.72 -3.65
CA PRO A 146 -6.27 -7.28 -3.46
C PRO A 146 -5.93 -6.51 -4.75
N VAL A 147 -6.62 -5.39 -4.96
CA VAL A 147 -6.37 -4.49 -6.09
C VAL A 147 -5.82 -3.17 -5.57
N HIS A 148 -4.71 -2.73 -6.14
CA HIS A 148 -4.16 -1.41 -5.99
C HIS A 148 -4.54 -0.60 -7.23
N ALA A 149 -5.25 0.51 -7.06
CA ALA A 149 -5.70 1.33 -8.18
C ALA A 149 -4.89 2.63 -8.25
N LEU A 150 -4.22 2.88 -9.40
CA LEU A 150 -3.47 4.10 -9.62
C LEU A 150 -4.42 5.24 -9.99
N ILE A 151 -4.37 6.30 -9.19
CA ILE A 151 -5.04 7.57 -9.44
C ILE A 151 -4.02 8.53 -10.05
N GLU A 152 -3.93 8.49 -11.37
CA GLU A 152 -2.91 9.21 -12.14
C GLU A 152 -3.48 9.89 -13.38
N THR A 153 -4.80 9.91 -13.51
CA THR A 153 -5.53 10.66 -14.52
C THR A 153 -6.55 11.58 -13.86
N HIS A 154 -6.95 12.64 -14.54
CA HIS A 154 -7.99 13.55 -14.05
C HIS A 154 -9.34 12.87 -13.87
N GLY A 155 -9.66 11.89 -14.75
CA GLY A 155 -10.88 11.11 -14.65
C GLY A 155 -10.87 10.18 -13.43
N ALA A 156 -9.75 9.47 -13.17
CA ALA A 156 -9.61 8.66 -11.97
C ALA A 156 -9.66 9.51 -10.68
N LEU A 157 -9.04 10.69 -10.69
CA LEU A 157 -9.14 11.61 -9.55
C LEU A 157 -10.58 12.09 -9.31
N HIS A 158 -11.34 12.33 -10.39
CA HIS A 158 -12.75 12.68 -10.29
C HIS A 158 -13.56 11.53 -9.67
N ASP A 159 -13.30 10.30 -10.07
CA ASP A 159 -14.02 9.11 -9.63
C ASP A 159 -13.32 8.41 -8.43
N ALA A 160 -12.39 9.06 -7.72
CA ALA A 160 -11.56 8.41 -6.71
C ALA A 160 -12.38 7.74 -5.59
N TYR A 161 -13.47 8.35 -5.15
CA TYR A 161 -14.37 7.76 -4.15
C TYR A 161 -15.10 6.53 -4.68
N GLU A 162 -15.55 6.57 -5.94
CA GLU A 162 -16.21 5.44 -6.59
C GLU A 162 -15.22 4.28 -6.80
N ILE A 163 -13.98 4.59 -7.19
CA ILE A 163 -12.90 3.59 -7.34
C ILE A 163 -12.57 2.97 -5.99
N ALA A 164 -12.44 3.76 -4.92
CA ALA A 164 -12.17 3.26 -3.58
C ALA A 164 -13.28 2.33 -3.05
N ALA A 165 -14.53 2.55 -3.47
CA ALA A 165 -15.67 1.73 -3.09
C ALA A 165 -15.78 0.39 -3.85
N LEU A 166 -14.99 0.17 -4.91
CA LEU A 166 -15.04 -1.06 -5.70
C LEU A 166 -14.58 -2.27 -4.87
N PRO A 167 -15.15 -3.46 -5.14
CA PRO A 167 -14.73 -4.67 -4.44
C PRO A 167 -13.25 -4.97 -4.72
N TRP A 168 -12.58 -5.55 -3.72
CA TRP A 168 -11.17 -5.94 -3.75
C TRP A 168 -10.17 -4.77 -3.77
N VAL A 169 -10.60 -3.52 -3.95
CA VAL A 169 -9.69 -2.37 -3.84
C VAL A 169 -9.17 -2.27 -2.41
N GLN A 170 -7.85 -2.29 -2.28
CA GLN A 170 -7.13 -2.22 -1.01
C GLN A 170 -6.27 -0.97 -0.90
N VAL A 171 -5.76 -0.46 -2.01
CA VAL A 171 -4.88 0.71 -2.07
C VAL A 171 -5.34 1.66 -3.16
N LEU A 172 -5.32 2.96 -2.88
CA LEU A 172 -5.29 4.02 -3.90
C LEU A 172 -3.88 4.60 -3.97
N ASP A 173 -3.23 4.41 -5.09
CA ASP A 173 -1.89 4.92 -5.36
C ASP A 173 -1.94 6.23 -6.14
N PHE A 174 -1.21 7.26 -5.71
CA PHE A 174 -1.11 8.49 -6.49
C PHE A 174 0.03 8.41 -7.50
N GLY A 175 -0.28 8.48 -8.80
CA GLY A 175 0.70 8.48 -9.89
C GLY A 175 1.03 9.90 -10.35
N LEU A 176 2.06 10.52 -9.78
CA LEU A 176 2.41 11.92 -10.01
C LEU A 176 2.81 12.23 -11.46
N MET A 177 3.59 11.35 -12.11
CA MET A 177 4.17 11.63 -13.43
C MET A 177 3.11 11.73 -14.51
N ASP A 178 2.24 10.74 -14.58
CA ASP A 178 1.12 10.71 -15.52
C ASP A 178 0.11 11.80 -15.23
N PHE A 179 -0.15 12.07 -13.93
CA PHE A 179 -1.04 13.16 -13.53
C PHE A 179 -0.53 14.52 -14.00
N VAL A 180 0.77 14.81 -13.87
CA VAL A 180 1.38 16.05 -14.37
C VAL A 180 1.40 16.08 -15.89
N SER A 181 1.72 14.96 -16.54
CA SER A 181 1.68 14.84 -18.01
C SER A 181 0.29 15.15 -18.57
N GLY A 182 -0.77 14.73 -17.88
CA GLY A 182 -2.15 15.04 -18.22
C GLY A 182 -2.55 16.52 -18.15
N HIS A 183 -1.65 17.40 -17.67
CA HIS A 183 -1.84 18.86 -17.72
C HIS A 183 -1.23 19.50 -18.97
N HIS A 184 -0.74 18.70 -19.94
CA HIS A 184 -0.28 19.18 -21.25
C HIS A 184 0.78 20.30 -21.17
N GLY A 185 1.69 20.23 -20.19
CA GLY A 185 2.75 21.23 -20.00
C GLY A 185 2.34 22.50 -19.22
N ALA A 186 1.11 22.60 -18.76
CA ALA A 186 0.65 23.74 -17.95
C ALA A 186 1.22 23.74 -16.53
N ILE A 187 1.60 22.58 -16.00
CA ILE A 187 2.34 22.44 -14.74
C ILE A 187 3.83 22.29 -15.06
N PRO A 188 4.72 23.08 -14.42
CA PRO A 188 6.15 23.03 -14.70
C PRO A 188 6.75 21.69 -14.25
N ALA A 189 7.78 21.18 -14.95
CA ALA A 189 8.46 19.93 -14.63
C ALA A 189 9.05 19.90 -13.20
N THR A 190 9.35 21.05 -12.60
CA THR A 190 9.80 21.18 -11.20
C THR A 190 8.75 20.68 -10.21
N ALA A 191 7.47 20.67 -10.60
CA ALA A 191 6.38 20.12 -9.77
C ALA A 191 6.40 18.59 -9.67
N MET A 192 7.17 17.89 -10.51
CA MET A 192 7.39 16.44 -10.39
C MET A 192 8.49 16.09 -9.37
N ARG A 193 9.12 17.06 -8.74
CA ARG A 193 10.23 16.88 -7.80
C ARG A 193 9.97 17.67 -6.53
N SER A 194 10.67 17.33 -5.48
CA SER A 194 10.65 18.08 -4.23
C SER A 194 11.40 19.42 -4.34
N PRO A 195 10.90 20.48 -3.70
CA PRO A 195 9.67 20.53 -2.90
C PRO A 195 8.39 20.73 -3.72
N GLY A 196 8.49 21.03 -5.03
CA GLY A 196 7.38 21.42 -5.90
C GLY A 196 6.19 20.44 -5.91
N GLN A 197 6.43 19.14 -5.78
CA GLN A 197 5.37 18.13 -5.73
C GLN A 197 4.42 18.27 -4.52
N PHE A 198 4.85 18.95 -3.46
CA PHE A 198 4.03 19.22 -2.28
C PHE A 198 3.46 20.64 -2.28
N GLU A 199 4.14 21.58 -2.95
CA GLU A 199 3.80 23.00 -2.92
C GLU A 199 2.87 23.44 -4.05
N HIS A 200 2.88 22.71 -5.18
CA HIS A 200 2.01 23.03 -6.29
C HIS A 200 0.54 22.75 -5.94
N ARG A 201 -0.29 23.79 -5.96
CA ARG A 201 -1.69 23.77 -5.45
C ARG A 201 -2.55 22.65 -6.04
N LEU A 202 -2.44 22.37 -7.35
CA LEU A 202 -3.22 21.32 -7.99
C LEU A 202 -2.77 19.93 -7.55
N LEU A 203 -1.46 19.72 -7.32
CA LEU A 203 -0.91 18.45 -6.83
C LEU A 203 -1.27 18.25 -5.36
N ALA A 204 -1.13 19.27 -4.52
CA ALA A 204 -1.54 19.20 -3.13
C ALA A 204 -3.04 18.85 -2.99
N ARG A 205 -3.90 19.48 -3.81
CA ARG A 205 -5.33 19.14 -3.88
C ARG A 205 -5.55 17.69 -4.30
N ALA A 206 -4.87 17.23 -5.36
CA ALA A 206 -5.01 15.86 -5.85
C ALA A 206 -4.62 14.83 -4.78
N LYS A 207 -3.48 15.04 -4.11
CA LYS A 207 -3.01 14.20 -3.00
C LYS A 207 -4.03 14.15 -1.86
N ALA A 208 -4.53 15.30 -1.42
CA ALA A 208 -5.55 15.38 -0.37
C ALA A 208 -6.85 14.65 -0.76
N ASN A 209 -7.29 14.77 -2.03
CA ASN A 209 -8.47 14.05 -2.53
C ASN A 209 -8.27 12.53 -2.55
N VAL A 210 -7.11 12.05 -2.97
CA VAL A 210 -6.80 10.61 -2.96
C VAL A 210 -6.84 10.05 -1.53
N VAL A 211 -6.21 10.74 -0.59
CA VAL A 211 -6.23 10.34 0.82
C VAL A 211 -7.66 10.35 1.37
N ALA A 212 -8.43 11.40 1.12
CA ALA A 212 -9.81 11.49 1.59
C ALA A 212 -10.69 10.38 1.01
N ALA A 213 -10.57 10.08 -0.29
CA ALA A 213 -11.32 9.01 -0.95
C ALA A 213 -10.94 7.63 -0.39
N ALA A 214 -9.65 7.36 -0.22
CA ALA A 214 -9.16 6.10 0.32
C ALA A 214 -9.69 5.86 1.75
N LEU A 215 -9.49 6.81 2.65
CA LEU A 215 -9.90 6.67 4.04
C LEU A 215 -11.41 6.58 4.22
N ALA A 216 -12.20 7.26 3.36
CA ALA A 216 -13.67 7.17 3.40
C ALA A 216 -14.19 5.73 3.18
N HIS A 217 -13.42 4.88 2.52
CA HIS A 217 -13.78 3.50 2.19
C HIS A 217 -12.90 2.44 2.87
N GLY A 218 -12.06 2.84 3.84
CA GLY A 218 -11.17 1.91 4.54
C GLY A 218 -10.07 1.33 3.62
N VAL A 219 -9.62 2.11 2.65
CA VAL A 219 -8.59 1.79 1.66
C VAL A 219 -7.31 2.55 2.01
N VAL A 220 -6.15 1.96 1.77
CA VAL A 220 -4.84 2.54 2.11
C VAL A 220 -4.42 3.56 1.06
N PRO A 221 -4.14 4.83 1.42
CA PRO A 221 -3.57 5.79 0.49
C PRO A 221 -2.05 5.61 0.37
N ALA A 222 -1.55 5.50 -0.86
CA ALA A 222 -0.13 5.40 -1.18
C ALA A 222 0.37 6.61 -1.99
N HIS A 223 1.50 7.15 -1.56
CA HIS A 223 2.15 8.31 -2.17
C HIS A 223 3.05 7.89 -3.33
N ASN A 224 3.23 8.79 -4.29
CA ASN A 224 4.11 8.61 -5.43
C ASN A 224 5.60 8.49 -5.05
N VAL A 225 6.40 8.04 -6.02
CA VAL A 225 7.87 7.90 -5.89
C VAL A 225 8.60 9.23 -5.72
N THR A 226 9.82 9.16 -5.16
CA THR A 226 10.84 10.20 -5.25
C THR A 226 11.74 9.92 -6.45
N LEU A 227 11.93 10.92 -7.34
CA LEU A 227 12.77 10.78 -8.53
C LEU A 227 14.27 10.89 -8.23
N ASP A 228 14.67 11.41 -7.08
CA ASP A 228 16.07 11.51 -6.69
C ASP A 228 16.56 10.15 -6.17
N LEU A 229 17.24 9.40 -7.05
CA LEU A 229 17.76 8.07 -6.74
C LEU A 229 19.05 8.09 -5.92
N LYS A 230 19.72 9.25 -5.83
CA LYS A 230 21.05 9.37 -5.22
C LYS A 230 20.98 9.92 -3.79
N ASN A 231 19.94 10.66 -3.48
CA ASN A 231 19.78 11.31 -2.19
C ASN A 231 18.67 10.65 -1.36
N VAL A 232 19.10 9.79 -0.45
CA VAL A 232 18.20 9.07 0.46
C VAL A 232 17.47 10.01 1.41
N GLU A 233 18.07 11.15 1.78
CA GLU A 233 17.46 12.16 2.63
C GLU A 233 16.27 12.82 1.95
N THR A 234 16.32 13.03 0.64
CA THR A 234 15.18 13.51 -0.14
C THR A 234 14.02 12.51 -0.04
N THR A 235 14.30 11.22 -0.17
CA THR A 235 13.27 10.17 -0.04
C THR A 235 12.66 10.15 1.34
N PHE A 236 13.47 10.23 2.40
CA PHE A 236 12.99 10.30 3.78
C PHE A 236 12.13 11.54 4.04
N SER A 237 12.56 12.70 3.54
CA SER A 237 11.81 13.96 3.65
C SER A 237 10.48 13.87 2.91
N ASP A 238 10.45 13.34 1.69
CA ASP A 238 9.24 13.16 0.90
C ASP A 238 8.24 12.23 1.59
N ALA A 239 8.71 11.09 2.09
CA ALA A 239 7.87 10.16 2.83
C ALA A 239 7.33 10.76 4.14
N SER A 240 8.16 11.53 4.85
CA SER A 240 7.75 12.24 6.06
C SER A 240 6.68 13.30 5.78
N ARG A 241 6.84 14.08 4.70
CA ARG A 241 5.85 15.06 4.24
C ARG A 241 4.56 14.40 3.78
N ALA A 242 4.66 13.30 3.03
CA ALA A 242 3.51 12.53 2.59
C ALA A 242 2.67 12.05 3.79
N ARG A 243 3.33 11.50 4.82
CA ARG A 243 2.67 11.06 6.06
C ARG A 243 2.08 12.24 6.84
N ASN A 244 2.90 13.24 7.17
CA ASN A 244 2.57 14.24 8.17
C ASN A 244 1.69 15.37 7.63
N GLU A 245 1.85 15.74 6.35
CA GLU A 245 1.10 16.85 5.74
C GLU A 245 -0.18 16.37 5.03
N PHE A 246 -0.19 15.12 4.52
CA PHE A 246 -1.30 14.61 3.70
C PHE A 246 -2.00 13.37 4.26
N GLY A 247 -1.37 12.63 5.17
CA GLY A 247 -1.96 11.42 5.75
C GLY A 247 -1.78 10.16 4.89
N PHE A 248 -0.81 10.12 3.98
CA PHE A 248 -0.46 8.89 3.29
C PHE A 248 0.12 7.86 4.26
N MET A 249 -0.18 6.60 4.03
CA MET A 249 0.20 5.50 4.92
C MET A 249 1.28 4.62 4.32
N ARG A 250 1.54 4.76 3.01
CA ARG A 250 2.62 4.07 2.29
C ARG A 250 3.12 4.93 1.13
N MET A 251 4.25 4.53 0.54
CA MET A 251 4.88 5.23 -0.57
C MET A 251 5.56 4.24 -1.50
N TRP A 252 5.61 4.57 -2.80
CA TRP A 252 6.32 3.80 -3.80
C TRP A 252 7.82 4.02 -3.73
N SER A 253 8.59 2.99 -4.06
CA SER A 253 10.00 3.10 -4.38
C SER A 253 10.29 2.48 -5.75
N ILE A 254 11.27 3.05 -6.43
CA ILE A 254 11.79 2.57 -7.73
C ILE A 254 13.29 2.25 -7.65
N TYR A 255 13.89 2.44 -6.48
CA TYR A 255 15.28 2.14 -6.25
C TYR A 255 15.50 1.54 -4.84
N PRO A 256 16.34 0.48 -4.69
CA PRO A 256 16.45 -0.24 -3.42
C PRO A 256 16.83 0.61 -2.21
N THR A 257 17.65 1.66 -2.38
CA THR A 257 18.06 2.54 -1.27
C THR A 257 16.91 3.39 -0.71
N GLN A 258 15.82 3.55 -1.47
CA GLN A 258 14.65 4.29 -1.03
C GLN A 258 13.80 3.52 -0.02
N ILE A 259 13.85 2.17 -0.06
CA ILE A 259 12.97 1.30 0.74
C ILE A 259 13.11 1.59 2.22
N GLN A 260 14.34 1.53 2.75
CA GLN A 260 14.57 1.74 4.17
C GLN A 260 14.20 3.17 4.60
N ALA A 261 14.51 4.17 3.78
CA ALA A 261 14.15 5.57 4.07
C ALA A 261 12.63 5.78 4.17
N ILE A 262 11.86 5.15 3.28
CA ILE A 262 10.40 5.18 3.31
C ILE A 262 9.87 4.50 4.59
N VAL A 263 10.36 3.30 4.88
CA VAL A 263 9.95 2.56 6.09
C VAL A 263 10.28 3.35 7.35
N ASP A 264 11.46 3.95 7.42
CA ASP A 264 11.90 4.76 8.57
C ASP A 264 11.07 6.03 8.77
N ALA A 265 10.66 6.69 7.67
CA ALA A 265 9.78 7.86 7.74
C ALA A 265 8.33 7.51 8.11
N MET A 266 7.86 6.31 7.71
CA MET A 266 6.47 5.88 7.89
C MET A 266 6.24 5.09 9.19
N LYS A 267 7.28 4.57 9.84
CA LYS A 267 7.14 3.82 11.10
C LYS A 267 6.80 4.74 12.28
N PRO A 268 6.10 4.25 13.30
CA PRO A 268 5.97 4.97 14.57
C PRO A 268 7.31 5.02 15.28
N ASP A 269 7.54 6.06 16.09
CA ASP A 269 8.69 6.06 16.97
C ASP A 269 8.46 5.19 18.23
N TYR A 270 9.54 4.88 18.97
CA TYR A 270 9.44 4.02 20.14
C TYR A 270 8.59 4.63 21.26
N SER A 271 8.58 5.95 21.41
CA SER A 271 7.79 6.65 22.43
C SER A 271 6.30 6.54 22.12
N GLU A 272 5.89 6.69 20.86
CA GLU A 272 4.51 6.45 20.42
C GLU A 272 4.07 5.00 20.69
N VAL A 273 4.94 4.01 20.41
CA VAL A 273 4.69 2.58 20.66
C VAL A 273 4.53 2.29 22.15
N GLN A 274 5.35 2.92 23.00
CA GLN A 274 5.28 2.77 24.45
C GLN A 274 3.98 3.34 25.03
N ILE A 275 3.59 4.54 24.60
CA ILE A 275 2.32 5.17 25.00
C ILE A 275 1.13 4.30 24.53
N ALA A 276 1.13 3.88 23.28
CA ALA A 276 0.09 3.01 22.72
C ALA A 276 -0.04 1.71 23.51
N SER A 277 1.08 1.09 23.87
CA SER A 277 1.13 -0.13 24.67
C SER A 277 0.49 0.05 26.05
N ASN A 278 0.86 1.11 26.75
CA ASN A 278 0.35 1.39 28.09
C ASN A 278 -1.16 1.66 28.09
N ILE A 279 -1.63 2.48 27.14
CA ILE A 279 -3.06 2.82 26.98
C ILE A 279 -3.87 1.57 26.67
N LEU A 280 -3.45 0.73 25.71
CA LEU A 280 -4.21 -0.46 25.33
C LEU A 280 -4.21 -1.55 26.40
N LEU A 281 -3.11 -1.71 27.15
CA LEU A 281 -3.08 -2.63 28.30
C LEU A 281 -4.02 -2.17 29.41
N ALA A 282 -4.04 -0.87 29.73
CA ALA A 282 -4.95 -0.30 30.69
C ALA A 282 -6.41 -0.40 30.23
N ALA A 283 -6.69 -0.15 28.95
CA ALA A 283 -8.02 -0.31 28.35
C ALA A 283 -8.50 -1.76 28.43
N GLN A 284 -7.66 -2.75 28.11
CA GLN A 284 -7.99 -4.17 28.25
C GLN A 284 -8.29 -4.55 29.69
N ALA A 285 -7.51 -4.05 30.63
CA ALA A 285 -7.72 -4.28 32.08
C ALA A 285 -9.05 -3.67 32.55
N ALA A 286 -9.46 -2.53 31.99
CA ALA A 286 -10.75 -1.88 32.26
C ALA A 286 -11.93 -2.44 31.44
N GLY A 287 -11.74 -3.57 30.74
CA GLY A 287 -12.78 -4.18 29.90
C GLY A 287 -13.16 -3.32 28.68
N TRP A 288 -12.23 -2.52 28.17
CA TRP A 288 -12.39 -1.61 27.02
C TRP A 288 -13.37 -0.45 27.26
N GLY A 289 -13.68 -0.16 28.53
CA GLY A 289 -14.38 1.07 28.91
C GLY A 289 -13.44 2.28 28.86
N PRO A 290 -13.98 3.51 29.02
CA PRO A 290 -13.15 4.72 29.08
C PRO A 290 -12.16 4.66 30.26
N ILE A 291 -10.95 5.13 30.01
CA ILE A 291 -9.89 5.25 31.04
C ILE A 291 -9.31 6.65 31.05
N GLN A 292 -8.65 6.99 32.17
CA GLN A 292 -7.77 8.15 32.23
C GLN A 292 -6.31 7.67 32.25
N TYR A 293 -5.49 8.24 31.37
CA TYR A 293 -4.06 7.96 31.31
C TYR A 293 -3.31 9.28 31.11
N ASP A 294 -2.32 9.54 31.92
CA ASP A 294 -1.51 10.78 31.91
C ASP A 294 -2.33 12.09 31.86
N GLY A 295 -3.46 12.09 32.59
CA GLY A 295 -4.36 13.26 32.65
C GLY A 295 -5.37 13.38 31.50
N GLU A 296 -5.29 12.54 30.47
CA GLU A 296 -6.17 12.55 29.32
C GLU A 296 -7.21 11.41 29.38
N LEU A 297 -8.39 11.68 28.81
CA LEU A 297 -9.45 10.67 28.66
C LEU A 297 -9.23 9.90 27.37
N HIS A 298 -9.23 8.58 27.47
CA HIS A 298 -9.16 7.68 26.33
C HIS A 298 -10.39 6.77 26.29
N ASP A 299 -10.90 6.55 25.10
CA ASP A 299 -12.04 5.69 24.81
C ASP A 299 -11.83 4.88 23.52
N ARG A 300 -12.88 4.24 23.01
CA ARG A 300 -12.84 3.41 21.82
C ARG A 300 -12.25 4.13 20.58
N ALA A 301 -12.47 5.44 20.43
CA ALA A 301 -11.96 6.19 19.27
C ALA A 301 -10.44 6.29 19.30
N THR A 302 -9.88 6.67 20.47
CA THR A 302 -8.42 6.75 20.65
C THR A 302 -7.77 5.37 20.70
N TYR A 303 -8.43 4.34 21.25
CA TYR A 303 -7.90 2.98 21.26
C TYR A 303 -7.69 2.41 19.86
N ARG A 304 -8.58 2.73 18.90
CA ARG A 304 -8.39 2.34 17.48
C ARG A 304 -7.10 2.92 16.92
N TYR A 305 -6.83 4.20 17.15
CA TYR A 305 -5.58 4.84 16.72
C TYR A 305 -4.34 4.15 17.33
N PHE A 306 -4.34 3.93 18.65
CA PHE A 306 -3.20 3.28 19.32
C PHE A 306 -3.03 1.83 18.89
N TRP A 307 -4.11 1.12 18.57
CA TRP A 307 -4.02 -0.23 18.04
C TRP A 307 -3.36 -0.26 16.66
N GLU A 308 -3.67 0.67 15.79
CA GLU A 308 -3.01 0.80 14.49
C GLU A 308 -1.52 1.17 14.63
N VAL A 309 -1.15 2.00 15.60
CA VAL A 309 0.26 2.28 15.93
C VAL A 309 1.01 0.99 16.29
N LEU A 310 0.43 0.12 17.15
CA LEU A 310 1.06 -1.16 17.51
C LEU A 310 1.15 -2.13 16.33
N GLN A 311 0.11 -2.23 15.50
CA GLN A 311 0.15 -3.06 14.30
C GLN A 311 1.24 -2.59 13.33
N LYS A 312 1.36 -1.28 13.13
CA LYS A 312 2.41 -0.68 12.30
C LYS A 312 3.80 -0.91 12.90
N ALA A 313 3.96 -0.80 14.22
CA ALA A 313 5.20 -1.12 14.91
C ALA A 313 5.62 -2.57 14.67
N LYS A 314 4.68 -3.52 14.79
CA LYS A 314 4.93 -4.95 14.52
C LYS A 314 5.41 -5.18 13.09
N LEU A 315 4.72 -4.58 12.13
CA LEU A 315 5.03 -4.71 10.70
C LEU A 315 6.40 -4.11 10.33
N THR A 316 6.74 -2.96 10.93
CA THR A 316 7.99 -2.24 10.66
C THR A 316 9.13 -2.64 11.61
N ARG A 317 8.91 -3.66 12.46
CA ARG A 317 9.89 -4.21 13.42
C ARG A 317 10.39 -3.19 14.45
N VAL A 318 9.57 -2.21 14.77
CA VAL A 318 9.80 -1.37 15.95
C VAL A 318 9.51 -2.21 17.19
N GLU A 319 10.39 -2.11 18.20
CA GLU A 319 10.25 -2.85 19.46
C GLU A 319 8.92 -2.53 20.14
N ILE A 320 8.17 -3.56 20.51
CA ILE A 320 6.94 -3.45 21.29
C ILE A 320 7.24 -3.94 22.71
N PRO A 321 6.87 -3.19 23.76
CA PRO A 321 7.03 -3.63 25.13
C PRO A 321 6.54 -5.05 25.35
N ALA A 322 7.32 -5.87 26.09
CA ALA A 322 7.11 -7.31 26.21
C ALA A 322 5.68 -7.70 26.65
N GLU A 323 5.11 -6.93 27.60
CA GLU A 323 3.74 -7.16 28.09
C GLU A 323 2.70 -6.96 26.99
N ALA A 324 2.79 -5.87 26.23
CA ALA A 324 1.88 -5.58 25.14
C ALA A 324 2.04 -6.59 23.99
N ASN A 325 3.30 -6.95 23.67
CA ASN A 325 3.56 -7.98 22.65
C ASN A 325 2.95 -9.33 23.04
N ALA A 326 3.08 -9.74 24.31
CA ALA A 326 2.48 -10.96 24.82
C ALA A 326 0.94 -10.92 24.86
N ALA A 327 0.37 -9.74 25.16
CA ALA A 327 -1.09 -9.59 25.25
C ALA A 327 -1.80 -9.55 23.91
N PHE A 328 -1.15 -9.02 22.85
CA PHE A 328 -1.81 -8.64 21.61
C PHE A 328 -1.28 -9.35 20.35
N PHE A 329 -0.10 -9.99 20.41
CA PHE A 329 0.54 -10.56 19.20
C PHE A 329 1.04 -12.01 19.37
N ASN A 330 0.76 -12.65 20.51
CA ASN A 330 1.10 -14.06 20.76
C ASN A 330 -0.13 -14.95 20.79
#